data_a556a59970a9350d6bb3317b88c840db
#
_entry.id   a556a59970a9350d6bb3317b88c840db
#
_cell.length_a   1.000
_cell.length_b   1.000
_cell.length_c   1.000
_cell.angle_alpha   90.00
_cell.angle_beta   90.00
_cell.angle_gamma   90.00
#
_symmetry.space_group_name_H-M   'P 1'
#
loop_
_entity.id
_entity.type
_entity.pdbx_description
1 polymer ?
#
loop_
_entity_poly.entity_id
_entity_poly.type
_entity_poly.pdbx_seq_one_letter_code
_entity_poly.pdbx_strand_id
1 'polypeptide(L)'
;MATILAVDDSASMRQMVTFTLQGAGHKVIEAVDGKDALLKAQKGGHDVVITDVNMPNMDGITLVRELRKLATYKFTPILLLTTESSPERKAEGKSAGATGWLVKPFNPEQLLATIKKVSG
;
A
#
# COMPACT_ATOMS: atom_id res chain seq x y z
N MET A 1 8.48 -12.07 -8.67
CA MET A 1 8.23 -12.02 -7.21
C MET A 1 8.69 -10.68 -6.64
N ALA A 2 7.88 -10.09 -5.78
CA ALA A 2 8.19 -8.82 -5.15
C ALA A 2 8.06 -8.92 -3.64
N THR A 3 8.76 -8.05 -2.91
CA THR A 3 8.55 -7.87 -1.48
C THR A 3 7.61 -6.69 -1.29
N ILE A 4 6.46 -6.95 -0.67
CA ILE A 4 5.36 -6.00 -0.59
C ILE A 4 5.08 -5.65 0.87
N LEU A 5 5.00 -4.36 1.16
CA LEU A 5 4.57 -3.88 2.47
C LEU A 5 3.06 -3.64 2.41
N ALA A 6 2.30 -4.41 3.17
CA ALA A 6 0.85 -4.33 3.20
C ALA A 6 0.39 -3.69 4.51
N VAL A 7 -0.30 -2.57 4.41
CA VAL A 7 -0.68 -1.72 5.55
C VAL A 7 -2.19 -1.61 5.65
N ASP A 8 -2.74 -2.08 6.75
CA ASP A 8 -4.18 -1.95 7.02
C ASP A 8 -4.40 -2.15 8.53
N ASP A 9 -5.21 -1.31 9.14
CA ASP A 9 -5.53 -1.45 10.56
C ASP A 9 -6.55 -2.56 10.82
N SER A 10 -7.26 -3.00 9.79
CA SER A 10 -8.16 -4.17 9.88
C SER A 10 -7.35 -5.45 9.71
N ALA A 11 -7.28 -6.26 10.76
CA ALA A 11 -6.53 -7.52 10.71
C ALA A 11 -7.10 -8.47 9.66
N SER A 12 -8.43 -8.56 9.55
CA SER A 12 -9.05 -9.46 8.57
C SER A 12 -8.78 -9.03 7.14
N MET A 13 -8.85 -7.74 6.85
CA MET A 13 -8.56 -7.22 5.50
C MET A 13 -7.08 -7.39 5.17
N ARG A 14 -6.20 -7.10 6.13
CA ARG A 14 -4.77 -7.26 5.95
C ARG A 14 -4.42 -8.72 5.64
N GLN A 15 -5.06 -9.67 6.33
CA GLN A 15 -4.87 -11.10 6.08
C GLN A 15 -5.35 -11.50 4.68
N MET A 16 -6.46 -10.95 4.21
CA MET A 16 -6.97 -11.24 2.88
C MET A 16 -6.00 -10.76 1.80
N VAL A 17 -5.47 -9.56 1.95
CA VAL A 17 -4.48 -9.01 1.02
C VAL A 17 -3.21 -9.87 1.05
N THR A 18 -2.71 -10.17 2.23
CA THR A 18 -1.51 -10.98 2.41
C THR A 18 -1.67 -12.36 1.78
N PHE A 19 -2.79 -13.02 2.03
CA PHE A 19 -3.08 -14.35 1.47
C PHE A 19 -3.08 -14.31 -0.06
N THR A 20 -3.73 -13.31 -0.63
CA THR A 20 -3.79 -13.16 -2.09
C THR A 20 -2.39 -12.97 -2.69
N LEU A 21 -1.59 -12.12 -2.08
CA LEU A 21 -0.25 -11.82 -2.59
C LEU A 21 0.70 -13.00 -2.42
N GLN A 22 0.67 -13.65 -1.28
CA GLN A 22 1.52 -14.83 -1.02
C GLN A 22 1.15 -15.97 -1.96
N GLY A 23 -0.13 -16.13 -2.27
CA GLY A 23 -0.59 -17.16 -3.22
C GLY A 23 -0.02 -16.96 -4.62
N ALA A 24 0.37 -15.74 -4.97
CA ALA A 24 1.00 -15.42 -6.25
C ALA A 24 2.53 -15.41 -6.18
N GLY A 25 3.12 -15.81 -5.05
CA GLY A 25 4.56 -15.93 -4.90
C GLY A 25 5.26 -14.69 -4.38
N HIS A 26 4.52 -13.68 -3.94
CA HIS A 26 5.13 -12.48 -3.35
C HIS A 26 5.44 -12.69 -1.88
N LYS A 27 6.48 -12.01 -1.40
CA LYS A 27 6.78 -11.93 0.03
C LYS A 27 6.04 -10.71 0.58
N VAL A 28 5.37 -10.87 1.73
CA VAL A 28 4.57 -9.80 2.32
C VAL A 28 5.05 -9.50 3.73
N ILE A 29 5.27 -8.21 4.00
CA ILE A 29 5.51 -7.68 5.32
C ILE A 29 4.28 -6.88 5.70
N GLU A 30 3.69 -7.13 6.86
CA GLU A 30 2.45 -6.49 7.29
C GLU A 30 2.73 -5.36 8.27
N ALA A 31 1.91 -4.31 8.19
CA ALA A 31 1.94 -3.20 9.13
C ALA A 31 0.50 -2.84 9.52
N VAL A 32 0.31 -2.40 10.75
CA VAL A 32 -1.02 -2.18 11.32
C VAL A 32 -1.53 -0.74 11.18
N ASP A 33 -0.63 0.19 10.91
CA ASP A 33 -0.99 1.60 10.66
C ASP A 33 0.18 2.30 9.95
N GLY A 34 0.00 3.60 9.69
CA GLY A 34 1.02 4.37 8.97
C GLY A 34 2.33 4.51 9.72
N LYS A 35 2.29 4.64 11.04
CA LYS A 35 3.53 4.74 11.83
C LYS A 35 4.31 3.45 11.80
N ASP A 36 3.64 2.32 11.99
CA ASP A 36 4.26 0.99 11.93
C ASP A 36 4.85 0.75 10.55
N ALA A 37 4.11 1.13 9.51
CA ALA A 37 4.57 1.00 8.13
C ALA A 37 5.84 1.82 7.88
N LEU A 38 5.87 3.05 8.36
CA LEU A 38 7.03 3.93 8.16
C LEU A 38 8.28 3.36 8.83
N LEU A 39 8.12 2.84 10.06
CA LEU A 39 9.22 2.20 10.78
C LEU A 39 9.75 0.98 10.02
N LYS A 40 8.84 0.14 9.52
CA LYS A 40 9.24 -1.06 8.75
C LYS A 40 9.86 -0.68 7.42
N ALA A 41 9.36 0.36 6.77
CA ALA A 41 9.91 0.86 5.51
C ALA A 41 11.35 1.33 5.67
N GLN A 42 11.67 1.96 6.80
CA GLN A 42 13.02 2.47 7.07
C GLN A 42 14.04 1.34 7.28
N LYS A 43 13.57 0.15 7.66
CA LYS A 43 14.44 -0.99 7.97
C LYS A 43 14.83 -1.81 6.76
N GLY A 44 14.10 -1.69 5.65
CA GLY A 44 14.39 -2.52 4.50
C GLY A 44 13.74 -1.99 3.24
N GLY A 45 14.22 -2.44 2.09
CA GLY A 45 13.65 -2.09 0.81
C GLY A 45 12.44 -2.97 0.50
N HIS A 46 11.33 -2.35 0.19
CA HIS A 46 10.14 -3.03 -0.30
C HIS A 46 9.94 -2.61 -1.74
N ASP A 47 9.51 -3.56 -2.58
CA ASP A 47 9.34 -3.28 -4.01
C ASP A 47 8.03 -2.58 -4.33
N VAL A 48 7.01 -2.81 -3.49
CA VAL A 48 5.69 -2.21 -3.63
C VAL A 48 5.13 -1.97 -2.22
N VAL A 49 4.39 -0.89 -2.06
CA VAL A 49 3.63 -0.61 -0.84
C VAL A 49 2.15 -0.58 -1.17
N ILE A 50 1.34 -1.28 -0.39
CA ILE A 50 -0.13 -1.22 -0.48
C ILE A 50 -0.63 -0.75 0.86
N THR A 51 -1.41 0.31 0.90
CA THR A 51 -1.92 0.85 2.16
C THR A 51 -3.37 1.29 2.07
N ASP A 52 -4.11 1.09 3.16
CA ASP A 52 -5.41 1.73 3.33
C ASP A 52 -5.22 3.22 3.55
N VAL A 53 -6.26 4.00 3.36
CA VAL A 53 -6.26 5.45 3.59
C VAL A 53 -6.64 5.76 5.03
N ASN A 54 -7.75 5.23 5.50
CA ASN A 54 -8.30 5.58 6.82
C ASN A 54 -7.74 4.67 7.90
N MET A 55 -6.74 5.14 8.63
CA MET A 55 -6.07 4.41 9.69
C MET A 55 -5.77 5.34 10.86
N PRO A 56 -5.71 4.80 12.10
CA PRO A 56 -5.31 5.61 13.25
C PRO A 56 -3.81 5.95 13.20
N ASN A 57 -3.41 6.93 13.97
CA ASN A 57 -2.04 7.41 14.16
C ASN A 57 -1.44 8.10 12.94
N MET A 58 -1.55 7.51 11.76
CA MET A 58 -1.10 8.13 10.51
C MET A 58 -1.93 7.51 9.38
N ASP A 59 -2.65 8.31 8.63
CA ASP A 59 -3.45 7.81 7.50
C ASP A 59 -2.56 7.46 6.29
N GLY A 60 -3.16 6.77 5.32
CA GLY A 60 -2.40 6.28 4.17
C GLY A 60 -1.87 7.38 3.27
N ILE A 61 -2.59 8.49 3.14
CA ILE A 61 -2.12 9.61 2.30
C ILE A 61 -0.92 10.29 2.94
N THR A 62 -0.96 10.48 4.26
CA THR A 62 0.19 11.00 5.00
C THR A 62 1.38 10.04 4.90
N LEU A 63 1.11 8.73 5.00
CA LEU A 63 2.15 7.72 4.83
C LEU A 63 2.83 7.84 3.46
N VAL A 64 2.04 8.03 2.40
CA VAL A 64 2.60 8.22 1.04
C VAL A 64 3.54 9.41 1.04
N ARG A 65 3.13 10.54 1.62
CA ARG A 65 3.97 11.75 1.67
C ARG A 65 5.28 11.48 2.41
N GLU A 66 5.21 10.79 3.55
CA GLU A 66 6.39 10.49 4.34
C GLU A 66 7.32 9.50 3.62
N LEU A 67 6.77 8.48 2.96
CA LEU A 67 7.58 7.54 2.18
C LEU A 67 8.29 8.25 1.04
N ARG A 68 7.64 9.19 0.37
CA ARG A 68 8.27 9.91 -0.74
C ARG A 68 9.42 10.83 -0.32
N LYS A 69 9.51 11.14 0.97
CA LYS A 69 10.65 11.88 1.51
C LYS A 69 11.88 10.99 1.71
N LEU A 70 11.69 9.67 1.75
CA LEU A 70 12.79 8.71 1.88
C LEU A 70 13.38 8.42 0.50
N ALA A 71 14.69 8.56 0.37
CA ALA A 71 15.37 8.39 -0.92
C ALA A 71 15.10 7.02 -1.53
N THR A 72 15.06 5.97 -0.69
CA THR A 72 14.83 4.59 -1.15
C THR A 72 13.42 4.35 -1.67
N TYR A 73 12.46 5.21 -1.35
CA TYR A 73 11.07 5.06 -1.78
C TYR A 73 10.63 6.12 -2.78
N LYS A 74 11.56 6.88 -3.33
CA LYS A 74 11.22 7.96 -4.26
C LYS A 74 10.45 7.48 -5.48
N PHE A 75 10.79 6.30 -5.98
CA PHE A 75 10.17 5.72 -7.17
C PHE A 75 9.43 4.40 -6.91
N THR A 76 9.35 3.96 -5.65
CA THR A 76 8.66 2.73 -5.31
C THR A 76 7.17 2.87 -5.58
N PRO A 77 6.53 1.91 -6.28
CA PRO A 77 5.09 1.95 -6.46
C PRO A 77 4.36 1.89 -5.12
N ILE A 78 3.43 2.82 -4.91
CA ILE A 78 2.58 2.87 -3.71
C ILE A 78 1.14 2.89 -4.16
N LEU A 79 0.39 1.84 -3.78
CA LEU A 79 -1.01 1.69 -4.13
C LEU A 79 -1.88 1.94 -2.90
N LEU A 80 -2.93 2.73 -3.07
CA LEU A 80 -3.94 2.92 -2.02
C LEU A 80 -5.08 1.93 -2.28
N LEU A 81 -5.43 1.14 -1.27
CA LEU A 81 -6.50 0.15 -1.33
C LEU A 81 -7.46 0.44 -0.19
N THR A 82 -8.63 1.01 -0.51
CA THR A 82 -9.49 1.61 0.51
C THR A 82 -10.95 1.61 0.09
N THR A 83 -11.86 1.75 1.06
CA THR A 83 -13.27 2.00 0.79
C THR A 83 -13.53 3.45 0.38
N GLU A 84 -12.57 4.34 0.62
CA GLU A 84 -12.69 5.74 0.26
C GLU A 84 -12.63 5.91 -1.26
N SER A 85 -13.62 6.61 -1.84
CA SER A 85 -13.70 6.77 -3.30
C SER A 85 -14.03 8.19 -3.75
N SER A 86 -14.04 9.16 -2.83
CA SER A 86 -14.34 10.54 -3.22
C SER A 86 -13.27 11.11 -4.16
N PRO A 87 -13.67 11.93 -5.14
CA PRO A 87 -12.69 12.56 -6.04
C PRO A 87 -11.66 13.40 -5.31
N GLU A 88 -12.05 14.06 -4.22
CA GLU A 88 -11.15 14.91 -3.42
C GLU A 88 -10.05 14.08 -2.77
N ARG A 89 -10.41 12.92 -2.19
CA ARG A 89 -9.43 12.05 -1.54
C ARG A 89 -8.50 11.40 -2.57
N LYS A 90 -9.05 11.01 -3.72
CA LYS A 90 -8.21 10.47 -4.82
C LYS A 90 -7.20 11.52 -5.29
N ALA A 91 -7.63 12.77 -5.43
CA ALA A 91 -6.74 13.86 -5.82
C ALA A 91 -5.65 14.09 -4.78
N GLU A 92 -6.00 14.04 -3.49
CA GLU A 92 -5.01 14.14 -2.41
C GLU A 92 -3.98 13.02 -2.49
N GLY A 93 -4.42 11.78 -2.70
CA GLY A 93 -3.54 10.63 -2.83
C GLY A 93 -2.58 10.79 -4.00
N LYS A 94 -3.08 11.21 -5.13
CA LYS A 94 -2.25 11.46 -6.32
C LYS A 94 -1.23 12.57 -6.05
N SER A 95 -1.67 13.68 -5.45
CA SER A 95 -0.79 14.81 -5.11
C SER A 95 0.28 14.40 -4.10
N ALA A 96 -0.03 13.47 -3.20
CA ALA A 96 0.94 12.96 -2.24
C ALA A 96 2.00 12.07 -2.91
N GLY A 97 1.72 11.54 -4.11
CA GLY A 97 2.64 10.73 -4.86
C GLY A 97 2.24 9.25 -4.97
N ALA A 98 0.98 8.91 -4.70
CA ALA A 98 0.50 7.53 -4.88
C ALA A 98 0.52 7.14 -6.35
N THR A 99 0.89 5.88 -6.60
CA THR A 99 0.96 5.33 -7.96
C THR A 99 -0.43 4.94 -8.47
N GLY A 100 -1.29 4.43 -7.59
CA GLY A 100 -2.62 4.01 -7.97
C GLY A 100 -3.59 4.00 -6.80
N TRP A 101 -4.88 3.85 -7.12
CA TRP A 101 -5.97 3.85 -6.16
C TRP A 101 -6.91 2.70 -6.51
N LEU A 102 -7.10 1.78 -5.55
CA LEU A 102 -8.00 0.63 -5.69
C LEU A 102 -9.08 0.73 -4.62
N VAL A 103 -10.32 0.39 -4.98
CA VAL A 103 -11.46 0.47 -4.07
C VAL A 103 -11.80 -0.91 -3.53
N LYS A 104 -12.04 -1.01 -2.22
CA LYS A 104 -12.52 -2.23 -1.57
C LYS A 104 -14.02 -2.40 -1.78
N PRO A 105 -14.53 -3.64 -1.86
CA PRO A 105 -13.77 -4.89 -1.82
C PRO A 105 -12.93 -5.06 -3.08
N PHE A 106 -11.74 -5.60 -2.92
CA PHE A 106 -10.85 -5.75 -4.07
C PHE A 106 -11.12 -7.07 -4.79
N ASN A 107 -10.85 -7.06 -6.11
CA ASN A 107 -10.84 -8.26 -6.92
C ASN A 107 -9.40 -8.82 -6.89
N PRO A 108 -9.19 -10.08 -6.43
CA PRO A 108 -7.84 -10.63 -6.34
C PRO A 108 -7.08 -10.61 -7.66
N GLU A 109 -7.74 -10.93 -8.76
CA GLU A 109 -7.09 -10.92 -10.08
C GLU A 109 -6.67 -9.52 -10.49
N GLN A 110 -7.52 -8.53 -10.23
CA GLN A 110 -7.20 -7.12 -10.53
C GLN A 110 -6.05 -6.62 -9.67
N LEU A 111 -6.04 -6.98 -8.38
CA LEU A 111 -4.95 -6.61 -7.48
C LEU A 111 -3.62 -7.18 -7.98
N LEU A 112 -3.59 -8.47 -8.30
CA LEU A 112 -2.38 -9.13 -8.79
C LEU A 112 -1.91 -8.55 -10.12
N ALA A 113 -2.85 -8.25 -11.02
CA ALA A 113 -2.53 -7.63 -12.30
C ALA A 113 -1.93 -6.23 -12.11
N THR A 114 -2.47 -5.46 -11.17
CA THR A 114 -1.97 -4.13 -10.86
C THR A 114 -0.57 -4.19 -10.27
N ILE A 115 -0.33 -5.13 -9.35
CA ILE A 115 1.01 -5.35 -8.78
C ILE A 115 2.01 -5.68 -9.87
N LYS A 116 1.67 -6.59 -10.75
CA LYS A 116 2.55 -6.99 -11.86
C LYS A 116 2.86 -5.81 -12.77
N LYS A 117 1.86 -5.00 -13.08
CA LYS A 117 2.01 -3.83 -13.94
C LYS A 117 2.96 -2.79 -13.35
N VAL A 118 2.87 -2.52 -12.06
CA VAL A 118 3.67 -1.47 -11.42
C VAL A 118 5.06 -1.94 -10.98
N SER A 119 5.24 -3.23 -10.72
CA SER A 119 6.50 -3.78 -10.23
C SER A 119 7.38 -4.35 -11.33
N GLY A 120 6.83 -4.50 -12.47
CA GLY A 120 7.58 -5.14 -13.51
C GLY A 120 7.56 -4.55 -14.80
#